data_b8503f11d872d30cc16e5060c7a34187
#
_entry.id   b8503f11d872d30cc16e5060c7a34187
#
_cell.length_a   1.000
_cell.length_b   1.000
_cell.length_c   1.000
_cell.angle_alpha   90.00
_cell.angle_beta   90.00
_cell.angle_gamma   90.00
#
_symmetry.space_group_name_H-M   'P 1'
#
loop_
_entity.id
_entity.type
_entity.pdbx_description
1 polymer ?
#
loop_
_entity_poly.entity_id
_entity_poly.type
_entity_poly.pdbx_seq_one_letter_code
_entity_poly.pdbx_strand_id
1 'polypeptide(L)'
;MAKYNILIVEDHALTRFGLKTAFESADCLAEIYEASKAQTGIDIVEKANIDVVIMDLGLPDMNGIEAAKIIKQKHPEIKVIILSSHEQQEDVIKSVKAGASAYCTKDVATDKLISIVESVIKGAAWFDPKVAGYVLNAAVAYEKEDKNPPDTDAKQEKTADTNLTTREKQVLALIVEGFSNSDIAKKLDVSVNTTKAHVCNILQKLSVSDRTQAAIKAIKDHII
;
A
#
# COMPACT_ATOMS: atom_id res chain seq x y z
N MET A 1 7.79 -6.42 23.41
CA MET A 1 7.23 -6.46 22.06
C MET A 1 8.03 -7.43 21.21
N ALA A 2 7.46 -8.11 20.24
CA ALA A 2 8.25 -8.92 19.30
C ALA A 2 9.17 -7.98 18.52
N LYS A 3 10.42 -8.40 18.34
CA LYS A 3 11.40 -7.69 17.54
C LYS A 3 11.49 -8.33 16.16
N TYR A 4 11.68 -7.54 15.14
CA TYR A 4 11.63 -7.95 13.73
C TYR A 4 12.98 -7.73 13.05
N ASN A 5 13.31 -8.62 12.13
CA ASN A 5 14.51 -8.51 11.29
C ASN A 5 14.14 -7.79 9.99
N ILE A 6 14.88 -6.74 9.67
CA ILE A 6 14.67 -5.93 8.46
C ILE A 6 15.85 -6.10 7.50
N LEU A 7 15.55 -6.21 6.21
CA LEU A 7 16.53 -6.14 5.14
C LEU A 7 16.31 -4.85 4.34
N ILE A 8 17.37 -4.07 4.17
CA ILE A 8 17.40 -2.86 3.34
C ILE A 8 18.16 -3.17 2.05
N VAL A 9 17.49 -3.08 0.90
CA VAL A 9 18.06 -3.28 -0.43
C VAL A 9 18.03 -1.95 -1.17
N GLU A 10 19.17 -1.28 -1.23
CA GLU A 10 19.34 0.08 -1.75
C GLU A 10 20.78 0.20 -2.29
N ASP A 11 20.98 0.61 -3.54
CA ASP A 11 22.29 0.73 -4.14
C ASP A 11 23.04 1.99 -3.70
N HIS A 12 22.31 3.07 -3.44
CA HIS A 12 22.91 4.33 -3.02
C HIS A 12 23.38 4.28 -1.56
N ALA A 13 24.70 4.30 -1.35
CA ALA A 13 25.33 4.06 -0.04
C ALA A 13 24.86 5.04 1.06
N LEU A 14 24.66 6.33 0.72
CA LEU A 14 24.21 7.32 1.70
C LEU A 14 22.76 7.11 2.12
N THR A 15 21.88 6.77 1.19
CA THR A 15 20.47 6.45 1.48
C THR A 15 20.39 5.22 2.35
N ARG A 16 21.12 4.15 2.01
CA ARG A 16 21.18 2.91 2.78
C ARG A 16 21.69 3.14 4.19
N PHE A 17 22.78 3.90 4.34
CA PHE A 17 23.31 4.29 5.66
C PHE A 17 22.30 5.09 6.48
N GLY A 18 21.63 6.07 5.86
CA GLY A 18 20.60 6.88 6.52
C GLY A 18 19.42 6.04 7.01
N LEU A 19 18.91 5.12 6.17
CA LEU A 19 17.85 4.18 6.54
C LEU A 19 18.29 3.30 7.71
N LYS A 20 19.47 2.70 7.64
CA LYS A 20 20.03 1.88 8.71
C LYS A 20 20.06 2.63 10.04
N THR A 21 20.70 3.81 10.05
CA THR A 21 20.82 4.65 11.26
C THR A 21 19.45 4.98 11.85
N ALA A 22 18.49 5.29 10.99
CA ALA A 22 17.13 5.58 11.41
C ALA A 22 16.45 4.37 12.07
N PHE A 23 16.60 3.21 11.47
CA PHE A 23 16.02 1.98 12.00
C PHE A 23 16.75 1.46 13.25
N GLU A 24 18.05 1.71 13.41
CA GLU A 24 18.80 1.37 14.63
C GLU A 24 18.23 2.05 15.89
N SER A 25 17.58 3.19 15.73
CA SER A 25 16.92 3.90 16.82
C SER A 25 15.49 3.38 17.15
N ALA A 26 14.97 2.45 16.35
CA ALA A 26 13.61 1.93 16.52
C ALA A 26 13.59 0.70 17.44
N ASP A 27 12.84 0.78 18.54
CA ASP A 27 12.75 -0.28 19.55
C ASP A 27 12.13 -1.59 19.04
N CYS A 28 11.45 -1.55 17.91
CA CYS A 28 10.74 -2.69 17.32
C CYS A 28 11.64 -3.63 16.50
N LEU A 29 12.91 -3.29 16.25
CA LEU A 29 13.81 -4.07 15.41
C LEU A 29 14.79 -4.91 16.22
N ALA A 30 15.12 -6.10 15.67
CA ALA A 30 16.12 -7.02 16.21
C ALA A 30 17.44 -6.87 15.46
N GLU A 31 17.43 -7.17 14.16
CA GLU A 31 18.59 -7.12 13.29
C GLU A 31 18.28 -6.37 12.00
N ILE A 32 19.29 -5.67 11.48
CA ILE A 32 19.22 -4.93 10.22
C ILE A 32 20.25 -5.50 9.27
N TYR A 33 19.76 -6.04 8.16
CA TYR A 33 20.56 -6.56 7.06
C TYR A 33 20.60 -5.53 5.94
N GLU A 34 21.69 -5.52 5.19
CA GLU A 34 21.92 -4.57 4.10
C GLU A 34 22.35 -5.29 2.83
N ALA A 35 21.83 -4.83 1.69
CA ALA A 35 22.27 -5.24 0.37
C ALA A 35 22.30 -4.03 -0.56
N SER A 36 23.30 -3.99 -1.45
CA SER A 36 23.42 -2.96 -2.50
C SER A 36 22.98 -3.47 -3.87
N LYS A 37 22.53 -4.72 -3.96
CA LYS A 37 22.06 -5.40 -5.16
C LYS A 37 20.85 -6.26 -4.85
N ALA A 38 19.96 -6.41 -5.80
CA ALA A 38 18.78 -7.26 -5.67
C ALA A 38 19.13 -8.72 -5.39
N GLN A 39 20.09 -9.29 -6.14
CA GLN A 39 20.51 -10.67 -5.96
C GLN A 39 21.09 -10.93 -4.56
N THR A 40 21.91 -10.00 -4.04
CA THR A 40 22.41 -10.09 -2.66
C THR A 40 21.28 -10.06 -1.64
N GLY A 41 20.27 -9.23 -1.86
CA GLY A 41 19.08 -9.19 -1.01
C GLY A 41 18.31 -10.50 -1.02
N ILE A 42 18.10 -11.11 -2.18
CA ILE A 42 17.46 -12.42 -2.34
C ILE A 42 18.29 -13.51 -1.60
N ASP A 43 19.60 -13.49 -1.75
CA ASP A 43 20.48 -14.48 -1.10
C ASP A 43 20.47 -14.35 0.44
N ILE A 44 20.28 -13.13 0.97
CA ILE A 44 20.12 -12.90 2.41
C ILE A 44 18.80 -13.48 2.91
N VAL A 45 17.70 -13.24 2.19
CA VAL A 45 16.38 -13.79 2.52
C VAL A 45 16.39 -15.32 2.59
N GLU A 46 17.17 -16.00 1.75
CA GLU A 46 17.30 -17.46 1.77
C GLU A 46 18.11 -17.99 2.98
N LYS A 47 18.92 -17.15 3.63
CA LYS A 47 19.88 -17.57 4.67
C LYS A 47 19.54 -17.04 6.06
N ALA A 48 18.79 -15.95 6.15
CA ALA A 48 18.44 -15.27 7.39
C ALA A 48 16.92 -15.22 7.56
N ASN A 49 16.47 -15.17 8.79
CA ASN A 49 15.06 -15.00 9.10
C ASN A 49 14.70 -13.51 8.95
N ILE A 50 14.16 -13.13 7.80
CA ILE A 50 13.74 -11.75 7.49
C ILE A 50 12.23 -11.63 7.62
N ASP A 51 11.75 -10.62 8.34
CA ASP A 51 10.32 -10.33 8.49
C ASP A 51 9.85 -9.29 7.47
N VAL A 52 10.70 -8.31 7.18
CA VAL A 52 10.37 -7.21 6.26
C VAL A 52 11.56 -6.80 5.40
N VAL A 53 11.30 -6.51 4.14
CA VAL A 53 12.28 -6.01 3.17
C VAL A 53 11.87 -4.61 2.73
N ILE A 54 12.78 -3.64 2.84
CA ILE A 54 12.68 -2.35 2.16
C ILE A 54 13.47 -2.50 0.86
N MET A 55 12.79 -2.29 -0.27
CA MET A 55 13.32 -2.56 -1.59
C MET A 55 13.29 -1.32 -2.46
N ASP A 56 14.44 -0.85 -2.91
CA ASP A 56 14.50 0.15 -3.99
C ASP A 56 14.18 -0.48 -5.35
N LEU A 57 13.64 0.30 -6.26
CA LEU A 57 13.36 -0.13 -7.63
C LEU A 57 14.58 -0.05 -8.54
N GLY A 58 15.42 0.98 -8.36
CA GLY A 58 16.53 1.33 -9.23
C GLY A 58 17.83 0.58 -8.94
N LEU A 59 17.77 -0.72 -8.68
CA LEU A 59 18.95 -1.52 -8.38
C LEU A 59 19.77 -1.86 -9.64
N PRO A 60 21.11 -2.00 -9.53
CA PRO A 60 22.00 -2.08 -10.70
C PRO A 60 21.96 -3.43 -11.44
N ASP A 61 21.52 -4.49 -10.78
CA ASP A 61 21.54 -5.87 -11.30
C ASP A 61 20.17 -6.38 -11.73
N MET A 62 19.10 -5.93 -11.07
CA MET A 62 17.73 -6.37 -11.33
C MET A 62 16.77 -5.29 -10.83
N ASN A 63 15.63 -5.10 -11.52
CA ASN A 63 14.60 -4.19 -11.01
C ASN A 63 14.02 -4.71 -9.68
N GLY A 64 13.85 -3.81 -8.69
CA GLY A 64 13.34 -4.17 -7.36
C GLY A 64 11.95 -4.80 -7.38
N ILE A 65 11.12 -4.54 -8.40
CA ILE A 65 9.82 -5.22 -8.57
C ILE A 65 10.01 -6.71 -8.87
N GLU A 66 10.99 -7.04 -9.71
CA GLU A 66 11.31 -8.42 -10.05
C GLU A 66 11.86 -9.16 -8.82
N ALA A 67 12.78 -8.52 -8.08
CA ALA A 67 13.30 -9.04 -6.82
C ALA A 67 12.18 -9.28 -5.80
N ALA A 68 11.26 -8.31 -5.63
CA ALA A 68 10.10 -8.44 -4.75
C ALA A 68 9.23 -9.64 -5.16
N LYS A 69 8.98 -9.83 -6.45
CA LYS A 69 8.22 -10.97 -6.97
C LYS A 69 8.88 -12.30 -6.63
N ILE A 70 10.20 -12.42 -6.83
CA ILE A 70 10.98 -13.63 -6.50
C ILE A 70 10.87 -13.94 -5.01
N ILE A 71 11.08 -12.93 -4.14
CA ILE A 71 10.98 -13.06 -2.69
C ILE A 71 9.58 -13.53 -2.31
N LYS A 72 8.53 -12.89 -2.82
CA LYS A 72 7.14 -13.21 -2.49
C LYS A 72 6.68 -14.58 -2.98
N GLN A 73 7.24 -15.07 -4.07
CA GLN A 73 6.95 -16.43 -4.58
C GLN A 73 7.50 -17.52 -3.68
N LYS A 74 8.70 -17.31 -3.09
CA LYS A 74 9.38 -18.29 -2.24
C LYS A 74 9.00 -18.11 -0.76
N HIS A 75 8.79 -16.88 -0.33
CA HIS A 75 8.57 -16.45 1.06
C HIS A 75 7.34 -15.53 1.12
N PRO A 76 6.11 -16.05 0.97
CA PRO A 76 4.89 -15.25 0.94
C PRO A 76 4.62 -14.51 2.27
N GLU A 77 5.18 -14.97 3.38
CA GLU A 77 5.07 -14.36 4.70
C GLU A 77 5.86 -13.06 4.82
N ILE A 78 7.01 -12.94 4.13
CA ILE A 78 7.86 -11.74 4.20
C ILE A 78 7.13 -10.53 3.65
N LYS A 79 7.14 -9.45 4.40
CA LYS A 79 6.56 -8.18 3.97
C LYS A 79 7.54 -7.43 3.08
N VAL A 80 7.09 -6.96 1.93
CA VAL A 80 7.92 -6.16 1.02
C VAL A 80 7.36 -4.75 0.94
N ILE A 81 8.18 -3.77 1.27
CA ILE A 81 7.91 -2.33 1.18
C ILE A 81 8.77 -1.78 0.05
N ILE A 82 8.16 -1.28 -0.99
CA ILE A 82 8.87 -0.57 -2.05
C ILE A 82 9.17 0.86 -1.57
N LEU A 83 10.42 1.29 -1.72
CA LEU A 83 10.86 2.67 -1.46
C LEU A 83 11.49 3.22 -2.72
N SER A 84 10.82 4.14 -3.41
CA SER A 84 11.22 4.59 -4.75
C SER A 84 11.12 6.11 -4.93
N SER A 85 11.98 6.67 -5.77
CA SER A 85 11.81 8.03 -6.28
C SER A 85 10.78 8.13 -7.41
N HIS A 86 10.27 7.00 -7.91
CA HIS A 86 9.32 6.95 -9.00
C HIS A 86 7.89 6.97 -8.47
N GLU A 87 7.05 7.79 -9.10
CA GLU A 87 5.60 7.88 -8.81
C GLU A 87 4.77 7.41 -10.02
N GLN A 88 5.39 6.68 -10.97
CA GLN A 88 4.72 6.25 -12.19
C GLN A 88 3.69 5.17 -11.89
N GLN A 89 2.50 5.33 -12.45
CA GLN A 89 1.38 4.40 -12.26
C GLN A 89 1.76 2.94 -12.59
N GLU A 90 2.55 2.75 -13.63
CA GLU A 90 2.96 1.42 -14.08
C GLU A 90 3.81 0.68 -13.03
N ASP A 91 4.79 1.38 -12.41
CA ASP A 91 5.66 0.82 -11.38
C ASP A 91 4.87 0.48 -10.12
N VAL A 92 3.95 1.36 -9.72
CA VAL A 92 3.07 1.14 -8.56
C VAL A 92 2.22 -0.11 -8.77
N ILE A 93 1.54 -0.23 -9.92
CA ILE A 93 0.68 -1.38 -10.24
C ILE A 93 1.50 -2.67 -10.31
N LYS A 94 2.67 -2.65 -10.96
CA LYS A 94 3.57 -3.81 -11.02
C LYS A 94 4.06 -4.23 -9.65
N SER A 95 4.37 -3.29 -8.75
CA SER A 95 4.78 -3.56 -7.38
C SER A 95 3.69 -4.27 -6.58
N VAL A 96 2.45 -3.80 -6.70
CA VAL A 96 1.29 -4.45 -6.05
C VAL A 96 1.08 -5.87 -6.60
N LYS A 97 1.16 -6.06 -7.93
CA LYS A 97 1.08 -7.38 -8.58
C LYS A 97 2.21 -8.32 -8.16
N ALA A 98 3.39 -7.77 -7.86
CA ALA A 98 4.51 -8.53 -7.32
C ALA A 98 4.33 -8.93 -5.85
N GLY A 99 3.26 -8.44 -5.18
CA GLY A 99 2.95 -8.76 -3.78
C GLY A 99 3.53 -7.77 -2.78
N ALA A 100 3.91 -6.56 -3.20
CA ALA A 100 4.35 -5.53 -2.27
C ALA A 100 3.23 -5.19 -1.27
N SER A 101 3.60 -5.11 0.00
CA SER A 101 2.69 -4.74 1.11
C SER A 101 2.57 -3.23 1.28
N ALA A 102 3.56 -2.47 0.79
CA ALA A 102 3.54 -1.01 0.80
C ALA A 102 4.33 -0.43 -0.37
N TYR A 103 3.97 0.79 -0.76
CA TYR A 103 4.72 1.62 -1.69
C TYR A 103 4.91 3.01 -1.10
N CYS A 104 6.16 3.38 -0.87
CA CYS A 104 6.57 4.66 -0.31
C CYS A 104 7.42 5.42 -1.32
N THR A 105 7.25 6.73 -1.38
CA THR A 105 8.19 7.60 -2.09
C THR A 105 9.40 7.90 -1.20
N LYS A 106 10.60 8.11 -1.80
CA LYS A 106 11.85 8.36 -1.04
C LYS A 106 11.85 9.71 -0.29
N ASP A 107 10.85 10.55 -0.50
CA ASP A 107 10.63 11.78 0.26
C ASP A 107 9.81 11.57 1.56
N VAL A 108 9.42 10.33 1.86
CA VAL A 108 8.74 9.99 3.11
C VAL A 108 9.63 10.29 4.32
N ALA A 109 9.06 10.97 5.34
CA ALA A 109 9.78 11.22 6.57
C ALA A 109 10.16 9.91 7.27
N THR A 110 11.35 9.85 7.85
CA THR A 110 11.90 8.63 8.46
C THR A 110 11.01 8.05 9.55
N ASP A 111 10.50 8.89 10.46
CA ASP A 111 9.57 8.46 11.52
C ASP A 111 8.29 7.85 10.95
N LYS A 112 7.84 8.39 9.82
CA LYS A 112 6.68 7.85 9.11
C LYS A 112 7.00 6.49 8.51
N LEU A 113 8.17 6.31 7.92
CA LEU A 113 8.60 5.03 7.35
C LEU A 113 8.68 3.95 8.44
N ILE A 114 9.23 4.26 9.61
CA ILE A 114 9.24 3.33 10.77
C ILE A 114 7.81 2.92 11.14
N SER A 115 6.89 3.88 11.26
CA SER A 115 5.49 3.59 11.57
C SER A 115 4.78 2.75 10.51
N ILE A 116 5.17 2.91 9.23
CA ILE A 116 4.68 2.10 8.10
C ILE A 116 5.18 0.67 8.24
N VAL A 117 6.48 0.47 8.52
CA VAL A 117 7.06 -0.86 8.75
C VAL A 117 6.29 -1.59 9.85
N GLU A 118 6.07 -0.96 11.00
CA GLU A 118 5.30 -1.56 12.10
C GLU A 118 3.88 -1.93 11.69
N SER A 119 3.21 -1.09 10.93
CA SER A 119 1.85 -1.33 10.46
C SER A 119 1.79 -2.49 9.47
N VAL A 120 2.74 -2.55 8.54
CA VAL A 120 2.84 -3.59 7.50
C VAL A 120 3.14 -4.95 8.13
N ILE A 121 4.01 -5.01 9.12
CA ILE A 121 4.30 -6.25 9.86
C ILE A 121 3.03 -6.77 10.55
N LYS A 122 2.19 -5.88 11.09
CA LYS A 122 0.89 -6.22 11.68
C LYS A 122 -0.19 -6.58 10.65
N GLY A 123 0.15 -6.60 9.37
CA GLY A 123 -0.74 -7.01 8.27
C GLY A 123 -1.47 -5.88 7.54
N ALA A 124 -1.16 -4.62 7.83
CA ALA A 124 -1.69 -3.50 7.05
C ALA A 124 -1.02 -3.41 5.67
N ALA A 125 -1.74 -2.86 4.69
CA ALA A 125 -1.16 -2.36 3.45
C ALA A 125 -1.04 -0.83 3.54
N TRP A 126 0.05 -0.27 2.99
CA TRP A 126 0.24 1.17 2.97
C TRP A 126 0.71 1.66 1.59
N PHE A 127 0.06 2.70 1.09
CA PHE A 127 0.44 3.34 -0.16
C PHE A 127 0.53 4.85 0.05
N ASP A 128 1.61 5.45 -0.47
CA ASP A 128 1.76 6.90 -0.43
C ASP A 128 0.50 7.56 -1.03
N PRO A 129 -0.05 8.62 -0.40
CA PRO A 129 -1.23 9.31 -0.90
C PRO A 129 -1.13 9.74 -2.37
N LYS A 130 0.09 10.02 -2.88
CA LYS A 130 0.33 10.39 -4.27
C LYS A 130 0.04 9.24 -5.25
N VAL A 131 0.24 8.00 -4.83
CA VAL A 131 0.12 6.81 -5.68
C VAL A 131 -1.08 5.92 -5.33
N ALA A 132 -1.73 6.14 -4.20
CA ALA A 132 -2.86 5.33 -3.73
C ALA A 132 -4.01 5.26 -4.76
N GLY A 133 -4.26 6.35 -5.50
CA GLY A 133 -5.27 6.38 -6.56
C GLY A 133 -5.00 5.36 -7.68
N TYR A 134 -3.75 5.11 -8.02
CA TYR A 134 -3.40 4.12 -9.06
C TYR A 134 -3.73 2.69 -8.64
N VAL A 135 -3.47 2.37 -7.37
CA VAL A 135 -3.76 1.05 -6.79
C VAL A 135 -5.26 0.79 -6.77
N LEU A 136 -6.04 1.78 -6.35
CA LEU A 136 -7.50 1.70 -6.29
C LEU A 136 -8.11 1.54 -7.69
N ASN A 137 -7.66 2.33 -8.65
CA ASN A 137 -8.14 2.23 -10.03
C ASN A 137 -7.79 0.88 -10.67
N ALA A 138 -6.59 0.34 -10.38
CA ALA A 138 -6.20 -0.98 -10.87
C ALA A 138 -7.06 -2.10 -10.26
N ALA A 139 -7.40 -2.02 -8.98
CA ALA A 139 -8.28 -2.99 -8.33
C ALA A 139 -9.67 -3.02 -8.99
N VAL A 140 -10.23 -1.85 -9.31
CA VAL A 140 -11.52 -1.73 -10.02
C VAL A 140 -11.46 -2.31 -11.43
N ALA A 141 -10.35 -2.09 -12.15
CA ALA A 141 -10.19 -2.61 -13.52
C ALA A 141 -10.10 -4.14 -13.55
N TYR A 142 -9.45 -4.75 -12.57
CA TYR A 142 -9.34 -6.21 -12.46
C TYR A 142 -10.69 -6.92 -12.29
N GLU A 143 -11.61 -6.33 -11.52
CA GLU A 143 -12.94 -6.91 -11.34
C GLU A 143 -13.80 -6.85 -12.62
N LYS A 144 -13.48 -5.96 -13.56
CA LYS A 144 -14.18 -5.86 -14.86
C LYS A 144 -13.69 -6.88 -15.89
N GLU A 145 -12.43 -7.31 -15.83
CA GLU A 145 -11.85 -8.28 -16.75
C GLU A 145 -12.22 -9.73 -16.42
N ASP A 146 -12.45 -10.07 -15.15
CA ASP A 146 -12.88 -11.41 -14.72
C ASP A 146 -14.37 -11.70 -14.96
N LYS A 147 -15.15 -10.75 -15.46
CA LYS A 147 -16.61 -10.87 -15.68
C LYS A 147 -17.03 -10.84 -17.14
N ASN A 148 -16.28 -11.47 -18.05
CA ASN A 148 -16.77 -11.74 -19.40
C ASN A 148 -16.74 -13.25 -19.72
N PRO A 149 -17.80 -14.01 -19.42
CA PRO A 149 -18.35 -15.03 -20.31
C PRO A 149 -19.51 -14.40 -21.11
N PRO A 150 -19.82 -14.88 -22.35
CA PRO A 150 -20.78 -14.25 -23.22
C PRO A 150 -22.24 -14.48 -22.78
N ASP A 151 -23.00 -13.39 -22.87
CA ASP A 151 -24.47 -13.33 -22.93
C ASP A 151 -25.33 -14.13 -21.94
N THR A 152 -26.01 -13.42 -21.08
CA THR A 152 -27.50 -13.30 -21.11
C THR A 152 -28.03 -12.44 -19.95
N ASP A 153 -29.07 -11.68 -20.28
CA ASP A 153 -29.89 -10.77 -19.50
C ASP A 153 -30.14 -11.08 -18.02
N ALA A 154 -30.25 -10.02 -17.30
CA ALA A 154 -31.19 -9.67 -16.22
C ALA A 154 -30.55 -9.21 -14.90
N LYS A 155 -30.77 -7.91 -14.70
CA LYS A 155 -30.95 -7.18 -13.42
C LYS A 155 -31.04 -8.06 -12.16
N GLN A 156 -30.17 -7.78 -11.18
CA GLN A 156 -30.63 -7.51 -9.81
C GLN A 156 -29.49 -6.90 -8.97
N GLU A 157 -29.68 -5.63 -8.58
CA GLU A 157 -28.92 -4.96 -7.54
C GLU A 157 -29.05 -5.73 -6.23
N LYS A 158 -27.91 -6.23 -5.70
CA LYS A 158 -27.79 -6.55 -4.28
C LYS A 158 -26.84 -5.54 -3.67
N THR A 159 -27.39 -4.43 -3.21
CA THR A 159 -26.70 -3.51 -2.31
C THR A 159 -26.47 -4.22 -0.98
N ALA A 160 -25.22 -4.40 -0.58
CA ALA A 160 -24.89 -4.76 0.78
C ALA A 160 -25.44 -3.67 1.71
N ASP A 161 -26.19 -4.10 2.72
CA ASP A 161 -26.85 -3.20 3.69
C ASP A 161 -25.79 -2.60 4.63
N THR A 162 -25.08 -1.59 4.13
CA THR A 162 -24.14 -0.81 4.92
C THR A 162 -24.88 0.38 5.51
N ASN A 163 -24.82 0.56 6.83
CA ASN A 163 -25.42 1.70 7.57
C ASN A 163 -24.85 3.09 7.16
N LEU A 164 -24.36 3.23 5.92
CA LEU A 164 -23.85 4.48 5.38
C LEU A 164 -25.02 5.36 4.88
N THR A 165 -25.00 6.62 5.29
CA THR A 165 -25.94 7.63 4.78
C THR A 165 -25.66 7.91 3.30
N THR A 166 -26.63 8.46 2.58
CA THR A 166 -26.47 8.88 1.17
C THR A 166 -25.25 9.80 0.98
N ARG A 167 -25.00 10.70 1.96
CA ARG A 167 -23.87 11.62 1.92
C ARG A 167 -22.53 10.90 2.13
N GLU A 168 -22.48 9.94 3.02
CA GLU A 168 -21.30 9.10 3.24
C GLU A 168 -21.00 8.23 2.02
N LYS A 169 -22.01 7.70 1.34
CA LYS A 169 -21.82 6.98 0.06
C LYS A 169 -21.24 7.88 -1.03
N GLN A 170 -21.72 9.12 -1.17
CA GLN A 170 -21.14 10.11 -2.10
C GLN A 170 -19.67 10.41 -1.78
N VAL A 171 -19.33 10.59 -0.49
CA VAL A 171 -17.94 10.82 -0.06
C VAL A 171 -17.11 9.58 -0.33
N LEU A 172 -17.63 8.37 -0.05
CA LEU A 172 -16.93 7.11 -0.26
C LEU A 172 -16.66 6.86 -1.75
N ALA A 173 -17.60 7.17 -2.64
CA ALA A 173 -17.38 7.09 -4.09
C ALA A 173 -16.21 7.98 -4.53
N LEU A 174 -16.15 9.22 -4.05
CA LEU A 174 -15.05 10.14 -4.35
C LEU A 174 -13.71 9.70 -3.69
N ILE A 175 -13.76 8.98 -2.57
CA ILE A 175 -12.57 8.35 -1.98
C ILE A 175 -12.07 7.24 -2.89
N VAL A 176 -12.94 6.41 -3.43
CA VAL A 176 -12.64 5.36 -4.40
C VAL A 176 -12.03 5.95 -5.68
N GLU A 177 -12.54 7.10 -6.14
CA GLU A 177 -11.99 7.85 -7.27
C GLU A 177 -10.63 8.54 -6.97
N GLY A 178 -10.13 8.47 -5.72
CA GLY A 178 -8.82 8.99 -5.34
C GLY A 178 -8.77 10.48 -4.97
N PHE A 179 -9.93 11.17 -4.87
CA PHE A 179 -9.97 12.60 -4.55
C PHE A 179 -9.50 12.90 -3.12
N SER A 180 -8.70 13.95 -2.93
CA SER A 180 -8.32 14.45 -1.61
C SER A 180 -9.53 15.03 -0.85
N ASN A 181 -9.42 15.19 0.48
CA ASN A 181 -10.51 15.80 1.27
C ASN A 181 -10.85 17.23 0.82
N SER A 182 -9.86 17.97 0.29
CA SER A 182 -10.08 19.31 -0.27
C SER A 182 -10.83 19.27 -1.60
N ASP A 183 -10.59 18.27 -2.44
CA ASP A 183 -11.27 18.13 -3.72
C ASP A 183 -12.68 17.59 -3.54
N ILE A 184 -12.87 16.66 -2.60
CA ILE A 184 -14.20 16.19 -2.19
C ILE A 184 -15.02 17.34 -1.63
N ALA A 185 -14.43 18.18 -0.78
CA ALA A 185 -15.08 19.35 -0.23
C ALA A 185 -15.59 20.31 -1.32
N LYS A 186 -14.74 20.59 -2.33
CA LYS A 186 -15.10 21.40 -3.50
C LYS A 186 -16.20 20.76 -4.34
N LYS A 187 -16.09 19.46 -4.66
CA LYS A 187 -17.07 18.74 -5.48
C LYS A 187 -18.46 18.64 -4.83
N LEU A 188 -18.48 18.53 -3.51
CA LEU A 188 -19.71 18.36 -2.74
C LEU A 188 -20.24 19.66 -2.10
N ASP A 189 -19.58 20.79 -2.35
CA ASP A 189 -19.89 22.12 -1.80
C ASP A 189 -20.03 22.12 -0.27
N VAL A 190 -19.02 21.60 0.41
CA VAL A 190 -18.93 21.53 1.88
C VAL A 190 -17.57 22.00 2.36
N SER A 191 -17.42 22.22 3.67
CA SER A 191 -16.12 22.53 4.25
C SER A 191 -15.20 21.29 4.27
N VAL A 192 -13.87 21.52 4.21
CA VAL A 192 -12.88 20.46 4.36
C VAL A 192 -13.03 19.73 5.70
N ASN A 193 -13.42 20.46 6.76
CA ASN A 193 -13.67 19.87 8.08
C ASN A 193 -14.90 18.95 8.07
N THR A 194 -15.96 19.33 7.36
CA THR A 194 -17.14 18.48 7.15
C THR A 194 -16.77 17.20 6.40
N THR A 195 -15.95 17.32 5.36
CA THR A 195 -15.45 16.15 4.61
C THR A 195 -14.63 15.24 5.50
N LYS A 196 -13.72 15.78 6.33
CA LYS A 196 -12.95 14.97 7.32
C LYS A 196 -13.86 14.23 8.29
N ALA A 197 -14.92 14.87 8.79
CA ALA A 197 -15.90 14.24 9.66
C ALA A 197 -16.62 13.07 8.97
N HIS A 198 -17.07 13.25 7.71
CA HIS A 198 -17.66 12.17 6.93
C HIS A 198 -16.67 11.01 6.72
N VAL A 199 -15.42 11.29 6.37
CA VAL A 199 -14.38 10.25 6.22
C VAL A 199 -14.22 9.48 7.54
N CYS A 200 -14.10 10.14 8.68
CA CYS A 200 -13.98 9.49 9.99
C CYS A 200 -15.18 8.57 10.29
N ASN A 201 -16.41 9.04 10.03
CA ASN A 201 -17.62 8.24 10.22
C ASN A 201 -17.67 7.02 9.28
N ILE A 202 -17.23 7.17 8.03
CA ILE A 202 -17.13 6.08 7.07
C ILE A 202 -16.16 5.01 7.58
N LEU A 203 -14.95 5.41 8.01
CA LEU A 203 -13.96 4.48 8.55
C LEU A 203 -14.51 3.68 9.75
N GLN A 204 -15.20 4.37 10.66
CA GLN A 204 -15.82 3.75 11.80
C GLN A 204 -16.94 2.77 11.42
N LYS A 205 -17.86 3.18 10.54
CA LYS A 205 -18.98 2.35 10.07
C LYS A 205 -18.52 1.13 9.28
N LEU A 206 -17.47 1.27 8.47
CA LEU A 206 -16.87 0.17 7.73
C LEU A 206 -15.91 -0.67 8.58
N SER A 207 -15.63 -0.28 9.83
CA SER A 207 -14.67 -0.96 10.74
C SER A 207 -13.29 -1.12 10.09
N VAL A 208 -12.78 -0.05 9.49
CA VAL A 208 -11.46 0.01 8.83
C VAL A 208 -10.62 1.14 9.41
N SER A 209 -9.29 0.99 9.38
CA SER A 209 -8.36 1.91 10.04
C SER A 209 -7.94 3.11 9.20
N ASP A 210 -8.08 3.04 7.88
CA ASP A 210 -7.67 4.11 6.96
C ASP A 210 -8.54 4.19 5.71
N ARG A 211 -8.38 5.31 4.96
CA ARG A 211 -9.19 5.59 3.77
C ARG A 211 -8.94 4.61 2.61
N THR A 212 -7.74 4.04 2.53
CA THR A 212 -7.41 3.06 1.49
C THR A 212 -8.16 1.76 1.75
N GLN A 213 -8.20 1.31 3.00
CA GLN A 213 -9.00 0.16 3.41
C GLN A 213 -10.50 0.40 3.19
N ALA A 214 -10.98 1.63 3.45
CA ALA A 214 -12.37 1.99 3.18
C ALA A 214 -12.70 1.87 1.69
N ALA A 215 -11.82 2.36 0.81
CA ALA A 215 -11.99 2.26 -0.63
C ALA A 215 -11.97 0.80 -1.11
N ILE A 216 -10.99 0.01 -0.66
CA ILE A 216 -10.90 -1.43 -1.00
C ILE A 216 -12.17 -2.17 -0.54
N LYS A 217 -12.62 -1.91 0.70
CA LYS A 217 -13.82 -2.54 1.24
C LYS A 217 -15.08 -2.11 0.50
N ALA A 218 -15.19 -0.84 0.13
CA ALA A 218 -16.32 -0.32 -0.65
C ALA A 218 -16.48 -1.04 -1.99
N ILE A 219 -15.36 -1.31 -2.66
CA ILE A 219 -15.32 -2.05 -3.93
C ILE A 219 -15.63 -3.52 -3.69
N LYS A 220 -14.92 -4.16 -2.74
CA LYS A 220 -15.04 -5.59 -2.46
C LYS A 220 -16.46 -6.01 -2.04
N ASP A 221 -17.11 -5.18 -1.22
CA ASP A 221 -18.43 -5.44 -0.68
C ASP A 221 -19.55 -4.82 -1.56
N HIS A 222 -19.21 -4.33 -2.77
CA HIS A 222 -20.15 -3.69 -3.72
C HIS A 222 -21.02 -2.59 -3.09
N ILE A 223 -20.41 -1.75 -2.23
CA ILE A 223 -21.10 -0.65 -1.55
C ILE A 223 -21.31 0.54 -2.49
N ILE A 224 -20.38 0.71 -3.44
CA ILE A 224 -20.32 1.76 -4.46
C ILE A 224 -20.11 1.13 -5.83
#